data_5778f852d38d4cc1a8bcbd30164f14b2
#
_entry.id   5778f852d38d4cc1a8bcbd30164f14b2
#
_cell.length_a   1.000
_cell.length_b   1.000
_cell.length_c   1.000
_cell.angle_alpha   90.00
_cell.angle_beta   90.00
_cell.angle_gamma   90.00
#
_symmetry.space_group_name_H-M   'P 1'
#
loop_
_entity.id
_entity.type
_entity.pdbx_description
1 polymer ?
#
loop_
_entity_poly.entity_id
_entity_poly.type
_entity_poly.pdbx_seq_one_letter_code
_entity_poly.pdbx_strand_id
1 'polypeptide(L)'
;ACGEAAGVQGAEHSAGVAAQAGQVLLVNNAGLVSPIGPPGGQGAAAVMQAVALNVAAPLALADAWVAATAGVPDRRIVHISSGAARNAYAGWSVYCATKAALDMHARAVQLDAVAGLRIESLAPGVVDTGMQAHIRATDASQFPLVGRFQGLHRDGALQSPSDVARRLLDHVLGAAFGAEAVRDLRSI
;
A
#
# COMPACT_ATOMS: atom_id res chain seq x y z
N ALA A 1 -24.44 23.15 -8.20
CA ALA A 1 -23.61 24.23 -7.60
C ALA A 1 -23.46 24.11 -6.07
N CYS A 2 -23.79 22.95 -5.46
CA CYS A 2 -23.67 22.74 -3.98
C CYS A 2 -22.57 21.75 -3.57
N GLY A 3 -21.79 21.21 -4.51
CA GLY A 3 -20.75 20.21 -4.23
C GLY A 3 -19.33 20.75 -4.08
N GLU A 4 -19.04 21.93 -4.61
CA GLU A 4 -17.67 22.47 -4.61
C GLU A 4 -17.27 23.17 -3.30
N ALA A 5 -18.20 23.76 -2.58
CA ALA A 5 -17.87 24.53 -1.36
C ALA A 5 -17.42 23.64 -0.18
N ALA A 6 -17.95 22.42 -0.05
CA ALA A 6 -17.56 21.52 1.04
C ALA A 6 -16.17 20.90 0.84
N GLY A 7 -15.75 20.70 -0.41
CA GLY A 7 -14.42 20.17 -0.73
C GLY A 7 -13.30 21.18 -0.49
N VAL A 8 -13.54 22.45 -0.81
CA VAL A 8 -12.57 23.54 -0.63
C VAL A 8 -12.32 23.83 0.85
N GLN A 9 -13.36 23.88 1.69
CA GLN A 9 -13.19 24.11 3.13
C GLN A 9 -12.46 22.98 3.84
N GLY A 10 -12.66 21.72 3.41
CA GLY A 10 -11.92 20.58 3.94
C GLY A 10 -10.43 20.61 3.58
N ALA A 11 -10.09 21.03 2.38
CA ALA A 11 -8.70 21.15 1.92
C ALA A 11 -7.97 22.31 2.62
N GLU A 12 -8.61 23.46 2.80
CA GLU A 12 -8.05 24.61 3.52
C GLU A 12 -7.83 24.31 5.00
N HIS A 13 -8.74 23.59 5.65
CA HIS A 13 -8.59 23.19 7.04
C HIS A 13 -7.43 22.20 7.21
N SER A 14 -7.32 21.22 6.32
CA SER A 14 -6.22 20.24 6.32
C SER A 14 -4.86 20.90 6.06
N ALA A 15 -4.79 21.86 5.15
CA ALA A 15 -3.57 22.63 4.88
C ALA A 15 -3.15 23.48 6.07
N GLY A 16 -4.11 24.10 6.79
CA GLY A 16 -3.83 24.89 7.99
C GLY A 16 -3.28 24.07 9.16
N VAL A 17 -3.77 22.84 9.36
CA VAL A 17 -3.26 21.92 10.40
C VAL A 17 -1.87 21.39 10.01
N ALA A 18 -1.65 21.06 8.75
CA ALA A 18 -0.36 20.58 8.27
C ALA A 18 0.74 21.64 8.42
N ALA A 19 0.44 22.93 8.21
CA ALA A 19 1.41 24.01 8.30
C ALA A 19 2.04 24.20 9.70
N GLN A 20 1.38 23.71 10.75
CA GLN A 20 1.86 23.77 12.14
C GLN A 20 2.50 22.45 12.61
N ALA A 21 2.40 21.40 11.82
CA ALA A 21 2.96 20.09 12.17
C ALA A 21 4.46 20.02 11.86
N GLY A 22 5.25 19.53 12.81
CA GLY A 22 6.68 19.22 12.58
C GLY A 22 6.88 17.98 11.69
N GLN A 23 5.87 17.08 11.65
CA GLN A 23 5.89 15.84 10.89
C GLN A 23 4.47 15.48 10.41
N VAL A 24 4.36 14.95 9.22
CA VAL A 24 3.11 14.40 8.66
C VAL A 24 3.35 13.06 7.97
N LEU A 25 2.34 12.20 7.99
CA LEU A 25 2.41 10.84 7.46
C LEU A 25 1.20 10.53 6.58
N LEU A 26 1.45 10.03 5.37
CA LEU A 26 0.46 9.41 4.49
C LEU A 26 0.66 7.90 4.47
N VAL A 27 -0.40 7.15 4.79
CA VAL A 27 -0.41 5.68 4.72
C VAL A 27 -1.36 5.23 3.61
N ASN A 28 -0.83 4.76 2.50
CA ASN A 28 -1.59 4.16 1.41
C ASN A 28 -1.78 2.66 1.68
N ASN A 29 -2.84 2.33 2.43
CA ASN A 29 -3.12 0.97 2.89
C ASN A 29 -4.22 0.26 2.09
N ALA A 30 -5.19 0.98 1.53
CA ALA A 30 -6.29 0.39 0.77
C ALA A 30 -5.79 -0.45 -0.40
N GLY A 31 -6.38 -1.62 -0.60
CA GLY A 31 -5.99 -2.49 -1.71
C GLY A 31 -6.85 -3.74 -1.85
N LEU A 32 -6.92 -4.24 -3.08
CA LEU A 32 -7.61 -5.47 -3.47
C LEU A 32 -6.60 -6.50 -3.94
N VAL A 33 -6.83 -7.78 -3.60
CA VAL A 33 -6.11 -8.92 -4.19
C VAL A 33 -6.81 -9.44 -5.45
N SER A 34 -8.11 -9.17 -5.58
CA SER A 34 -8.90 -9.54 -6.75
C SER A 34 -8.59 -8.63 -7.96
N PRO A 35 -8.78 -9.15 -9.20
CA PRO A 35 -9.22 -10.49 -9.53
C PRO A 35 -8.16 -11.55 -9.30
N ILE A 36 -8.58 -12.75 -8.84
CA ILE A 36 -7.71 -13.92 -8.67
C ILE A 36 -8.06 -14.93 -9.78
N GLY A 37 -7.07 -15.39 -10.52
CA GLY A 37 -7.23 -16.37 -11.58
C GLY A 37 -6.29 -16.14 -12.77
N PRO A 38 -6.24 -17.08 -13.72
CA PRO A 38 -5.42 -16.96 -14.93
C PRO A 38 -5.96 -15.86 -15.86
N PRO A 39 -5.11 -15.27 -16.72
CA PRO A 39 -5.55 -14.36 -17.78
C PRO A 39 -6.62 -14.98 -18.66
N GLY A 40 -7.58 -14.16 -19.10
CA GLY A 40 -8.73 -14.57 -19.92
C GLY A 40 -10.02 -14.78 -19.12
N GLY A 41 -9.92 -15.06 -17.81
CA GLY A 41 -11.08 -15.22 -16.91
C GLY A 41 -11.28 -14.11 -15.89
N GLN A 42 -10.38 -13.12 -15.82
CA GLN A 42 -10.36 -12.11 -14.74
C GLN A 42 -11.41 -11.00 -14.91
N GLY A 43 -11.87 -10.72 -16.14
CA GLY A 43 -12.83 -9.66 -16.43
C GLY A 43 -12.21 -8.25 -16.42
N ALA A 44 -12.38 -7.50 -17.52
CA ALA A 44 -11.77 -6.18 -17.69
C ALA A 44 -12.18 -5.19 -16.60
N ALA A 45 -13.44 -5.18 -16.19
CA ALA A 45 -13.94 -4.28 -15.14
C ALA A 45 -13.24 -4.53 -13.80
N ALA A 46 -13.04 -5.80 -13.39
CA ALA A 46 -12.35 -6.14 -12.16
C ALA A 46 -10.86 -5.77 -12.21
N VAL A 47 -10.21 -5.97 -13.35
CA VAL A 47 -8.83 -5.52 -13.58
C VAL A 47 -8.72 -4.01 -13.44
N MET A 48 -9.59 -3.24 -14.09
CA MET A 48 -9.61 -1.77 -14.00
C MET A 48 -9.85 -1.29 -12.56
N GLN A 49 -10.76 -1.92 -11.83
CA GLN A 49 -11.01 -1.60 -10.42
C GLN A 49 -9.78 -1.84 -9.55
N ALA A 50 -9.09 -2.96 -9.74
CA ALA A 50 -7.86 -3.27 -9.01
C ALA A 50 -6.75 -2.24 -9.30
N VAL A 51 -6.56 -1.86 -10.56
CA VAL A 51 -5.57 -0.84 -10.96
C VAL A 51 -5.96 0.53 -10.40
N ALA A 52 -7.23 0.91 -10.47
CA ALA A 52 -7.71 2.18 -9.92
C ALA A 52 -7.44 2.29 -8.41
N LEU A 53 -7.77 1.26 -7.63
CA LEU A 53 -7.58 1.29 -6.18
C LEU A 53 -6.13 1.06 -5.76
N ASN A 54 -5.44 0.07 -6.35
CA ASN A 54 -4.10 -0.31 -5.90
C ASN A 54 -2.99 0.57 -6.46
N VAL A 55 -3.21 1.28 -7.56
CA VAL A 55 -2.18 2.08 -8.25
C VAL A 55 -2.62 3.53 -8.40
N ALA A 56 -3.69 3.81 -9.17
CA ALA A 56 -4.04 5.18 -9.51
C ALA A 56 -4.34 6.03 -8.26
N ALA A 57 -5.13 5.51 -7.33
CA ALA A 57 -5.49 6.23 -6.11
C ALA A 57 -4.26 6.56 -5.22
N PRO A 58 -3.37 5.62 -4.84
CA PRO A 58 -2.20 5.94 -4.02
C PRO A 58 -1.22 6.90 -4.70
N LEU A 59 -1.04 6.83 -6.03
CA LEU A 59 -0.16 7.75 -6.76
C LEU A 59 -0.76 9.16 -6.79
N ALA A 60 -2.04 9.30 -7.11
CA ALA A 60 -2.73 10.60 -7.12
C ALA A 60 -2.80 11.22 -5.72
N LEU A 61 -3.06 10.41 -4.68
CA LEU A 61 -3.04 10.87 -3.30
C LEU A 61 -1.65 11.33 -2.87
N ALA A 62 -0.59 10.61 -3.26
CA ALA A 62 0.78 10.99 -2.94
C ALA A 62 1.13 12.35 -3.56
N ASP A 63 0.82 12.59 -4.84
CA ASP A 63 1.07 13.85 -5.53
C ASP A 63 0.33 15.02 -4.86
N ALA A 64 -0.98 14.89 -4.69
CA ALA A 64 -1.80 15.94 -4.06
C ALA A 64 -1.36 16.23 -2.62
N TRP A 65 -1.00 15.19 -1.87
CA TRP A 65 -0.55 15.31 -0.48
C TRP A 65 0.82 15.99 -0.37
N VAL A 66 1.78 15.66 -1.26
CA VAL A 66 3.09 16.33 -1.33
C VAL A 66 2.92 17.82 -1.61
N ALA A 67 2.04 18.19 -2.54
CA ALA A 67 1.72 19.60 -2.83
C ALA A 67 1.11 20.31 -1.61
N ALA A 68 0.13 19.67 -0.96
CA ALA A 68 -0.57 20.26 0.20
C ALA A 68 0.30 20.38 1.46
N THR A 69 1.41 19.64 1.54
CA THR A 69 2.30 19.61 2.71
C THR A 69 3.68 20.23 2.45
N ALA A 70 3.84 21.03 1.39
CA ALA A 70 5.15 21.55 0.94
C ALA A 70 5.95 22.31 2.02
N GLY A 71 5.26 22.95 2.98
CA GLY A 71 5.87 23.68 4.11
C GLY A 71 6.28 22.84 5.31
N VAL A 72 5.94 21.52 5.34
CA VAL A 72 6.23 20.64 6.49
C VAL A 72 7.64 20.06 6.35
N PRO A 73 8.48 20.16 7.41
CA PRO A 73 9.90 19.75 7.32
C PRO A 73 10.10 18.23 7.27
N ASP A 74 9.20 17.43 7.82
CA ASP A 74 9.28 15.96 7.80
C ASP A 74 7.98 15.35 7.25
N ARG A 75 8.03 14.91 6.00
CA ARG A 75 6.91 14.35 5.26
C ARG A 75 7.19 12.89 4.91
N ARG A 76 6.29 12.00 5.32
CA ARG A 76 6.48 10.57 5.18
C ARG A 76 5.35 9.92 4.42
N ILE A 77 5.66 9.18 3.36
CA ILE A 77 4.69 8.39 2.61
C ILE A 77 5.06 6.91 2.76
N VAL A 78 4.12 6.08 3.16
CA VAL A 78 4.27 4.63 3.12
C VAL A 78 3.20 4.01 2.24
N HIS A 79 3.64 3.25 1.23
CA HIS A 79 2.77 2.36 0.46
C HIS A 79 2.79 0.98 1.10
N ILE A 80 1.62 0.41 1.42
CA ILE A 80 1.54 -0.98 1.85
C ILE A 80 1.63 -1.88 0.63
N SER A 81 2.83 -2.44 0.45
CA SER A 81 3.20 -3.35 -0.62
C SER A 81 2.91 -4.82 -0.26
N SER A 82 3.55 -5.72 -0.93
CA SER A 82 3.47 -7.16 -0.72
C SER A 82 4.73 -7.86 -1.22
N GLY A 83 5.02 -9.05 -0.71
CA GLY A 83 5.99 -9.94 -1.35
C GLY A 83 5.66 -10.25 -2.81
N ALA A 84 4.39 -10.10 -3.21
CA ALA A 84 3.93 -10.25 -4.59
C ALA A 84 4.46 -9.16 -5.55
N ALA A 85 4.96 -8.03 -5.04
CA ALA A 85 5.63 -7.03 -5.85
C ALA A 85 6.96 -7.52 -6.45
N ARG A 86 7.60 -8.49 -5.80
CA ARG A 86 8.95 -8.99 -6.12
C ARG A 86 8.97 -10.45 -6.52
N ASN A 87 7.87 -11.17 -6.27
CA ASN A 87 7.72 -12.59 -6.60
C ASN A 87 6.45 -12.80 -7.41
N ALA A 88 6.55 -13.52 -8.52
CA ALA A 88 5.40 -13.87 -9.34
C ALA A 88 4.62 -15.04 -8.71
N TYR A 89 3.30 -14.95 -8.73
CA TYR A 89 2.39 -15.98 -8.26
C TYR A 89 1.36 -16.29 -9.34
N ALA A 90 1.18 -17.56 -9.67
CA ALA A 90 0.12 -17.99 -10.56
C ALA A 90 -1.25 -17.59 -10.01
N GLY A 91 -2.12 -17.03 -10.86
CA GLY A 91 -3.42 -16.50 -10.45
C GLY A 91 -3.41 -15.07 -9.91
N TRP A 92 -2.24 -14.46 -9.69
CA TRP A 92 -2.10 -13.09 -9.14
C TRP A 92 -1.44 -12.10 -10.10
N SER A 93 -1.53 -12.30 -11.41
CA SER A 93 -0.86 -11.43 -12.38
C SER A 93 -1.18 -9.95 -12.18
N VAL A 94 -2.45 -9.59 -11.98
CA VAL A 94 -2.88 -8.20 -11.71
C VAL A 94 -2.37 -7.71 -10.35
N TYR A 95 -2.54 -8.51 -9.30
CA TYR A 95 -2.09 -8.12 -7.96
C TYR A 95 -0.57 -7.90 -7.90
N CYS A 96 0.21 -8.82 -8.46
CA CYS A 96 1.68 -8.68 -8.57
C CYS A 96 2.06 -7.39 -9.30
N ALA A 97 1.43 -7.12 -10.45
CA ALA A 97 1.70 -5.92 -11.25
C ALA A 97 1.36 -4.64 -10.46
N THR A 98 0.21 -4.61 -9.77
CA THR A 98 -0.19 -3.42 -8.99
C THR A 98 0.74 -3.15 -7.82
N LYS A 99 1.21 -4.19 -7.12
CA LYS A 99 2.15 -4.02 -6.01
C LYS A 99 3.57 -3.68 -6.49
N ALA A 100 4.01 -4.22 -7.63
CA ALA A 100 5.26 -3.81 -8.27
C ALA A 100 5.25 -2.34 -8.70
N ALA A 101 4.11 -1.82 -9.12
CA ALA A 101 3.96 -0.39 -9.44
C ALA A 101 4.22 0.51 -8.23
N LEU A 102 3.75 0.13 -7.02
CA LEU A 102 4.02 0.87 -5.79
C LEU A 102 5.50 0.84 -5.41
N ASP A 103 6.15 -0.33 -5.55
CA ASP A 103 7.60 -0.46 -5.30
C ASP A 103 8.41 0.43 -6.27
N MET A 104 8.02 0.47 -7.54
CA MET A 104 8.69 1.31 -8.54
C MET A 104 8.43 2.81 -8.30
N HIS A 105 7.20 3.19 -7.95
CA HIS A 105 6.86 4.57 -7.61
C HIS A 105 7.71 5.08 -6.44
N ALA A 106 7.83 4.30 -5.36
CA ALA A 106 8.64 4.69 -4.22
C ALA A 106 10.12 4.90 -4.60
N ARG A 107 10.69 4.03 -5.46
CA ARG A 107 12.06 4.19 -5.97
C ARG A 107 12.23 5.46 -6.80
N ALA A 108 11.27 5.75 -7.68
CA ALA A 108 11.34 6.94 -8.54
C ALA A 108 11.25 8.23 -7.70
N VAL A 109 10.29 8.31 -6.78
CA VAL A 109 10.12 9.49 -5.90
C VAL A 109 11.33 9.72 -4.99
N GLN A 110 12.03 8.67 -4.54
CA GLN A 110 13.28 8.87 -3.79
C GLN A 110 14.38 9.54 -4.65
N LEU A 111 14.43 9.23 -5.95
CA LEU A 111 15.40 9.84 -6.87
C LEU A 111 15.11 11.32 -7.14
N ASP A 112 13.85 11.75 -7.02
CA ASP A 112 13.45 13.15 -7.16
C ASP A 112 14.02 14.05 -6.04
N ALA A 113 14.48 13.46 -4.93
CA ALA A 113 15.13 14.10 -3.80
C ALA A 113 14.40 15.35 -3.26
N VAL A 114 13.08 15.28 -3.20
CA VAL A 114 12.23 16.37 -2.71
C VAL A 114 12.54 16.67 -1.25
N ALA A 115 12.93 17.90 -0.94
CA ALA A 115 13.37 18.29 0.39
C ALA A 115 12.33 17.97 1.47
N GLY A 116 12.75 17.27 2.54
CA GLY A 116 11.90 16.86 3.65
C GLY A 116 10.91 15.74 3.34
N LEU A 117 10.90 15.17 2.13
CA LEU A 117 10.07 14.03 1.76
C LEU A 117 10.84 12.71 1.90
N ARG A 118 10.25 11.75 2.58
CA ARG A 118 10.69 10.37 2.66
C ARG A 118 9.56 9.43 2.24
N ILE A 119 9.87 8.41 1.47
CA ILE A 119 8.88 7.45 0.98
C ILE A 119 9.43 6.03 1.06
N GLU A 120 8.60 5.09 1.46
CA GLU A 120 8.87 3.64 1.35
C GLU A 120 7.66 2.88 0.83
N SER A 121 7.93 1.83 0.08
CA SER A 121 6.99 0.77 -0.25
C SER A 121 7.31 -0.44 0.63
N LEU A 122 6.45 -0.74 1.61
CA LEU A 122 6.72 -1.66 2.71
C LEU A 122 5.81 -2.89 2.64
N ALA A 123 6.39 -4.08 2.49
CA ALA A 123 5.66 -5.34 2.56
C ALA A 123 5.44 -5.72 4.04
N PRO A 124 4.20 -5.88 4.53
CA PRO A 124 3.93 -6.13 5.95
C PRO A 124 4.11 -7.58 6.37
N GLY A 125 4.35 -8.50 5.43
CA GLY A 125 4.29 -9.94 5.67
C GLY A 125 2.89 -10.52 5.42
N VAL A 126 2.60 -11.68 6.01
CA VAL A 126 1.29 -12.34 5.87
C VAL A 126 0.47 -12.09 7.14
N VAL A 127 -0.50 -11.18 7.02
CA VAL A 127 -1.29 -10.65 8.14
C VAL A 127 -2.69 -11.25 8.12
N ASP A 128 -3.20 -11.73 9.25
CA ASP A 128 -4.54 -12.33 9.34
C ASP A 128 -5.65 -11.28 9.24
N THR A 129 -6.12 -11.10 8.00
CA THR A 129 -7.11 -10.08 7.61
C THR A 129 -8.22 -10.71 6.77
N GLY A 130 -9.27 -9.93 6.48
CA GLY A 130 -10.31 -10.33 5.52
C GLY A 130 -9.78 -10.69 4.14
N MET A 131 -8.69 -10.03 3.68
CA MET A 131 -8.00 -10.39 2.43
C MET A 131 -7.44 -11.83 2.50
N GLN A 132 -6.85 -12.22 3.61
CA GLN A 132 -6.36 -13.59 3.82
C GLN A 132 -7.50 -14.63 3.85
N ALA A 133 -8.63 -14.29 4.47
CA ALA A 133 -9.80 -15.15 4.43
C ALA A 133 -10.32 -15.35 2.99
N HIS A 134 -10.34 -14.29 2.20
CA HIS A 134 -10.71 -14.34 0.78
C HIS A 134 -9.73 -15.20 -0.05
N ILE A 135 -8.44 -15.06 0.16
CA ILE A 135 -7.41 -15.88 -0.51
C ILE A 135 -7.59 -17.36 -0.19
N ARG A 136 -7.81 -17.71 1.09
CA ARG A 136 -8.01 -19.10 1.54
C ARG A 136 -9.29 -19.74 1.02
N ALA A 137 -10.30 -18.94 0.68
CA ALA A 137 -11.57 -19.39 0.12
C ALA A 137 -11.55 -19.52 -1.41
N THR A 138 -10.46 -19.11 -2.07
CA THR A 138 -10.33 -19.18 -3.53
C THR A 138 -10.12 -20.62 -3.97
N ASP A 139 -10.74 -21.02 -5.09
CA ASP A 139 -10.56 -22.35 -5.68
C ASP A 139 -9.13 -22.57 -6.16
N ALA A 140 -8.59 -23.78 -5.97
CA ALA A 140 -7.22 -24.12 -6.35
C ALA A 140 -6.99 -24.03 -7.87
N SER A 141 -8.02 -24.16 -8.69
CA SER A 141 -7.93 -23.96 -10.14
C SER A 141 -7.68 -22.50 -10.52
N GLN A 142 -8.12 -21.55 -9.69
CA GLN A 142 -7.89 -20.13 -9.86
C GLN A 142 -6.58 -19.66 -9.17
N PHE A 143 -6.25 -20.27 -8.03
CA PHE A 143 -5.04 -19.96 -7.27
C PHE A 143 -4.35 -21.24 -6.79
N PRO A 144 -3.42 -21.80 -7.55
CA PRO A 144 -2.74 -23.07 -7.22
C PRO A 144 -2.03 -23.07 -5.85
N LEU A 145 -1.64 -21.89 -5.34
CA LEU A 145 -0.94 -21.76 -4.06
C LEU A 145 -1.88 -21.61 -2.85
N VAL A 146 -3.19 -21.75 -3.01
CA VAL A 146 -4.17 -21.61 -1.92
C VAL A 146 -3.82 -22.49 -0.72
N GLY A 147 -3.37 -23.72 -0.96
CA GLY A 147 -2.97 -24.68 0.10
C GLY A 147 -1.85 -24.15 1.01
N ARG A 148 -0.91 -23.35 0.48
CA ARG A 148 0.11 -22.67 1.30
C ARG A 148 -0.51 -21.71 2.31
N PHE A 149 -1.47 -20.90 1.89
CA PHE A 149 -2.12 -19.91 2.75
C PHE A 149 -3.07 -20.56 3.77
N GLN A 150 -3.72 -21.65 3.38
CA GLN A 150 -4.49 -22.50 4.30
C GLN A 150 -3.58 -23.12 5.36
N GLY A 151 -2.39 -23.60 4.97
CA GLY A 151 -1.37 -24.11 5.89
C GLY A 151 -0.92 -23.05 6.89
N LEU A 152 -0.54 -21.86 6.43
CA LEU A 152 -0.11 -20.75 7.30
C LEU A 152 -1.17 -20.41 8.36
N HIS A 153 -2.45 -20.42 7.99
CA HIS A 153 -3.53 -20.18 8.95
C HIS A 153 -3.68 -21.32 9.95
N ARG A 154 -3.73 -22.57 9.48
CA ARG A 154 -3.87 -23.77 10.33
C ARG A 154 -2.75 -23.87 11.35
N ASP A 155 -1.52 -23.53 10.93
CA ASP A 155 -0.30 -23.65 11.73
C ASP A 155 -0.06 -22.42 12.62
N GLY A 156 -1.00 -21.45 12.66
CA GLY A 156 -0.90 -20.22 13.47
C GLY A 156 0.23 -19.28 13.04
N ALA A 157 0.71 -19.38 11.80
CA ALA A 157 1.85 -18.63 11.29
C ALA A 157 1.47 -17.24 10.71
N LEU A 158 0.21 -16.86 10.77
CA LEU A 158 -0.24 -15.52 10.39
C LEU A 158 0.06 -14.52 11.51
N GLN A 159 0.51 -13.32 11.12
CA GLN A 159 0.74 -12.25 12.09
C GLN A 159 -0.58 -11.55 12.45
N SER A 160 -0.72 -11.11 13.71
CA SER A 160 -1.88 -10.33 14.11
C SER A 160 -1.84 -8.93 13.48
N PRO A 161 -3.00 -8.39 13.03
CA PRO A 161 -3.06 -7.03 12.48
C PRO A 161 -2.52 -5.96 13.44
N SER A 162 -2.78 -6.09 14.74
CA SER A 162 -2.34 -5.13 15.76
C SER A 162 -0.81 -5.13 15.94
N ASP A 163 -0.17 -6.30 15.93
CA ASP A 163 1.28 -6.39 16.07
C ASP A 163 2.00 -5.87 14.84
N VAL A 164 1.47 -6.19 13.63
CA VAL A 164 1.99 -5.63 12.39
C VAL A 164 1.83 -4.12 12.33
N ALA A 165 0.67 -3.58 12.74
CA ALA A 165 0.43 -2.15 12.77
C ALA A 165 1.38 -1.42 13.73
N ARG A 166 1.64 -1.99 14.93
CA ARG A 166 2.60 -1.43 15.89
C ARG A 166 4.01 -1.37 15.29
N ARG A 167 4.52 -2.49 14.79
CA ARG A 167 5.85 -2.57 14.16
C ARG A 167 5.98 -1.64 12.96
N LEU A 168 4.92 -1.53 12.16
CA LEU A 168 4.88 -0.60 11.02
C LEU A 168 4.99 0.84 11.51
N LEU A 169 4.22 1.24 12.51
CA LEU A 169 4.26 2.59 13.06
C LEU A 169 5.61 2.90 13.70
N ASP A 170 6.18 1.96 14.46
CA ASP A 170 7.50 2.11 15.07
C ASP A 170 8.57 2.37 13.99
N HIS A 171 8.53 1.62 12.88
CA HIS A 171 9.45 1.83 11.76
C HIS A 171 9.18 3.16 11.04
N VAL A 172 7.92 3.42 10.67
CA VAL A 172 7.54 4.61 9.89
C VAL A 172 7.79 5.90 10.65
N LEU A 173 7.66 5.90 11.97
CA LEU A 173 7.97 7.05 12.83
C LEU A 173 9.46 7.12 13.22
N GLY A 174 10.20 6.06 13.02
CA GLY A 174 11.63 5.96 13.33
C GLY A 174 12.53 6.77 12.40
N ALA A 175 13.80 6.93 12.81
CA ALA A 175 14.82 7.66 12.03
C ALA A 175 15.26 6.93 10.76
N ALA A 176 15.19 5.59 10.73
CA ALA A 176 15.61 4.76 9.60
C ALA A 176 14.61 4.75 8.44
N PHE A 177 13.40 5.32 8.63
CA PHE A 177 12.41 5.41 7.55
C PHE A 177 12.93 6.26 6.38
N GLY A 178 12.78 5.76 5.17
CA GLY A 178 13.26 6.41 3.95
C GLY A 178 14.70 6.06 3.56
N ALA A 179 15.41 5.23 4.34
CA ALA A 179 16.77 4.79 3.98
C ALA A 179 16.78 3.90 2.72
N GLU A 180 15.74 3.10 2.52
CA GLU A 180 15.55 2.25 1.36
C GLU A 180 14.12 2.43 0.82
N ALA A 181 13.97 2.56 -0.49
CA ALA A 181 12.66 2.76 -1.13
C ALA A 181 11.70 1.58 -0.95
N VAL A 182 12.25 0.36 -0.82
CA VAL A 182 11.47 -0.88 -0.80
C VAL A 182 11.98 -1.81 0.27
N ARG A 183 11.14 -2.12 1.25
CA ARG A 183 11.51 -2.97 2.40
C ARG A 183 10.46 -4.04 2.71
N ASP A 184 10.85 -4.95 3.56
CA ASP A 184 9.96 -5.96 4.14
C ASP A 184 10.00 -5.82 5.66
N LEU A 185 8.83 -5.66 6.28
CA LEU A 185 8.72 -5.45 7.73
C LEU A 185 9.29 -6.62 8.54
N ARG A 186 9.40 -7.81 7.93
CA ARG A 186 9.97 -9.00 8.56
C ARG A 186 11.49 -8.95 8.71
N SER A 187 12.15 -8.08 7.96
CA SER A 187 13.62 -7.91 7.94
C SER A 187 14.10 -6.65 8.63
N ILE A 188 13.20 -5.97 9.35
CA ILE A 188 13.49 -4.74 10.11
C ILE A 188 13.38 -5.02 11.60
#